data_0772e42d513173bca4717cc7eaad49b3
#
_entry.id   0772e42d513173bca4717cc7eaad49b3
#
_cell.length_a   1.000
_cell.length_b   1.000
_cell.length_c   1.000
_cell.angle_alpha   90.00
_cell.angle_beta   90.00
_cell.angle_gamma   90.00
#
_symmetry.space_group_name_H-M   'P 1'
#
loop_
_entity.id
_entity.type
_entity.pdbx_description
1 polymer ?
#
loop_
_entity_poly.entity_id
_entity_poly.type
_entity_poly.pdbx_seq_one_letter_code
_entity_poly.pdbx_strand_id
1 'polypeptide(L)'
;NIYCRLYERNFLEALDDLRTAVEILHAAGKKAYVSTYAAPLTPDLDQVRRVLEVAATSQADAVEVHNLGVLRIVAQEFPSLRVHMGAFANVYTDLTARKFVELGATRITPNYEVSLSETDLINSRVPAEFEILLHGKMPLGVSESCFLLTGASTLGLSCPEACQEEYFLHYEDWELKSLGKGVTSGRDVCMLEHIPHLLARGYRVFRIETISETPAYQSEVGRVYADAIARAESGQWRIKEEWWDVLRPHSSHGFCNGFYFGRSGRLYISANGAGATQPA
;
A
#
# COMPACT_ATOMS: atom_id res chain seq x y z
N ASN A 1 9.50 2.60 5.90
CA ASN A 1 8.85 1.30 6.10
C ASN A 1 7.84 1.39 7.25
N ILE A 2 6.56 1.46 6.92
CA ILE A 2 5.45 1.58 7.89
C ILE A 2 5.35 0.40 8.87
N TYR A 3 6.09 -0.69 8.64
CA TYR A 3 6.03 -1.89 9.49
C TYR A 3 6.98 -1.84 10.68
N CYS A 4 8.11 -1.13 10.60
CA CYS A 4 9.14 -1.21 11.61
C CYS A 4 9.51 0.14 12.23
N ARG A 5 9.18 0.33 13.49
CA ARG A 5 9.58 1.49 14.28
C ARG A 5 11.05 1.48 14.73
N LEU A 6 11.74 0.34 14.60
CA LEU A 6 13.14 0.19 15.01
C LEU A 6 14.13 0.43 13.87
N TYR A 7 13.62 0.60 12.65
CA TYR A 7 14.47 0.81 11.48
C TYR A 7 14.75 2.30 11.33
N GLU A 8 15.91 2.75 11.77
CA GLU A 8 16.27 4.17 11.84
C GLU A 8 16.15 4.88 10.50
N ARG A 9 16.48 4.21 9.39
CA ARG A 9 16.30 4.77 8.03
C ARG A 9 14.85 4.89 7.57
N ASN A 10 13.91 4.27 8.28
CA ASN A 10 12.49 4.50 8.02
C ASN A 10 11.99 5.77 8.66
N PHE A 11 12.73 6.19 9.65
CA PHE A 11 12.63 7.53 10.12
C PHE A 11 13.61 8.29 9.26
N LEU A 12 13.13 9.18 8.54
CA LEU A 12 13.89 10.30 8.11
C LEU A 12 14.60 10.77 9.36
N GLU A 13 15.86 10.36 9.55
CA GLU A 13 16.68 10.69 10.72
C GLU A 13 16.72 12.19 10.95
N ALA A 14 16.51 12.94 9.86
CA ALA A 14 16.11 14.33 9.90
C ALA A 14 14.66 14.41 9.41
N LEU A 15 13.74 14.89 10.25
CA LEU A 15 12.41 15.32 9.84
C LEU A 15 12.49 16.37 8.70
N ASP A 16 13.64 16.95 8.49
CA ASP A 16 13.99 17.82 7.35
C ASP A 16 13.94 17.07 6.01
N ASP A 17 14.29 15.77 5.96
CA ASP A 17 14.18 14.99 4.73
C ASP A 17 12.70 14.80 4.31
N LEU A 18 11.79 14.70 5.26
CA LEU A 18 10.35 14.66 4.98
C LEU A 18 9.89 15.97 4.34
N ARG A 19 10.33 17.10 4.88
CA ARG A 19 10.05 18.43 4.32
C ARG A 19 10.59 18.53 2.90
N THR A 20 11.85 18.19 2.71
CA THR A 20 12.51 18.19 1.41
C THR A 20 11.79 17.28 0.41
N ALA A 21 11.35 16.10 0.82
CA ALA A 21 10.60 15.18 -0.03
C ALA A 21 9.25 15.78 -0.48
N VAL A 22 8.52 16.43 0.44
CA VAL A 22 7.27 17.14 0.10
C VAL A 22 7.53 18.26 -0.89
N GLU A 23 8.55 19.08 -0.68
CA GLU A 23 8.94 20.17 -1.57
C GLU A 23 9.28 19.67 -2.98
N ILE A 24 10.06 18.59 -3.09
CA ILE A 24 10.42 17.96 -4.38
C ILE A 24 9.17 17.48 -5.13
N LEU A 25 8.26 16.82 -4.42
CA LEU A 25 7.00 16.33 -5.02
C LEU A 25 6.13 17.50 -5.51
N HIS A 26 5.97 18.54 -4.71
CA HIS A 26 5.19 19.72 -5.08
C HIS A 26 5.84 20.49 -6.25
N ALA A 27 7.19 20.64 -6.26
CA ALA A 27 7.91 21.25 -7.38
C ALA A 27 7.70 20.46 -8.69
N ALA A 28 7.50 19.14 -8.60
CA ALA A 28 7.15 18.28 -9.73
C ALA A 28 5.64 18.26 -10.06
N GLY A 29 4.82 19.10 -9.41
CA GLY A 29 3.35 19.13 -9.57
C GLY A 29 2.66 17.87 -9.06
N LYS A 30 3.28 17.13 -8.14
CA LYS A 30 2.74 15.91 -7.52
C LYS A 30 2.22 16.20 -6.12
N LYS A 31 1.31 15.35 -5.65
CA LYS A 31 0.85 15.38 -4.27
C LYS A 31 1.76 14.54 -3.39
N ALA A 32 1.93 14.98 -2.16
CA ALA A 32 2.72 14.31 -1.13
C ALA A 32 1.78 13.75 -0.04
N TYR A 33 1.82 12.43 0.17
CA TYR A 33 1.08 11.76 1.22
C TYR A 33 2.07 11.13 2.20
N VAL A 34 1.89 11.42 3.50
CA VAL A 34 2.80 10.93 4.54
C VAL A 34 2.13 9.79 5.29
N SER A 35 2.72 8.60 5.22
CA SER A 35 2.21 7.43 5.94
C SER A 35 2.79 7.35 7.35
N THR A 36 1.94 7.01 8.32
CA THR A 36 2.34 6.73 9.70
C THR A 36 2.57 5.23 9.91
N TYR A 37 3.02 4.84 11.12
CA TYR A 37 3.19 3.41 11.41
C TYR A 37 1.90 2.64 11.36
N ALA A 38 2.00 1.41 10.85
CA ALA A 38 0.86 0.50 10.83
C ALA A 38 0.43 0.07 12.25
N ALA A 39 1.41 -0.18 13.14
CA ALA A 39 1.16 -0.65 14.50
C ALA A 39 2.00 0.12 15.54
N PRO A 40 1.69 1.41 15.81
CA PRO A 40 2.38 2.17 16.84
C PRO A 40 2.00 1.68 18.23
N LEU A 41 2.97 1.60 19.12
CA LEU A 41 2.76 1.43 20.55
C LEU A 41 2.57 2.78 21.25
N THR A 42 2.08 2.77 22.49
CA THR A 42 1.90 3.99 23.28
C THR A 42 3.16 4.86 23.38
N PRO A 43 4.36 4.31 23.60
CA PRO A 43 5.59 5.11 23.61
C PRO A 43 5.96 5.76 22.27
N ASP A 44 5.43 5.25 21.16
CA ASP A 44 5.71 5.78 19.81
C ASP A 44 4.87 7.03 19.47
N LEU A 45 3.83 7.32 20.26
CA LEU A 45 2.87 8.37 19.91
C LEU A 45 3.50 9.76 19.86
N ASP A 46 4.52 10.03 20.64
CA ASP A 46 5.23 11.33 20.56
C ASP A 46 6.05 11.44 19.27
N GLN A 47 6.60 10.34 18.78
CA GLN A 47 7.26 10.33 17.47
C GLN A 47 6.24 10.48 16.35
N VAL A 48 5.09 9.84 16.46
CA VAL A 48 3.99 10.01 15.50
C VAL A 48 3.56 11.47 15.44
N ARG A 49 3.40 12.16 16.58
CA ARG A 49 3.06 13.59 16.62
C ARG A 49 4.10 14.45 15.90
N ARG A 50 5.39 14.19 16.09
CA ARG A 50 6.46 14.90 15.39
C ARG A 50 6.37 14.74 13.88
N VAL A 51 6.10 13.52 13.39
CA VAL A 51 5.88 13.27 11.96
C VAL A 51 4.66 14.05 11.45
N LEU A 52 3.55 14.05 12.20
CA LEU A 52 2.34 14.77 11.84
C LEU A 52 2.55 16.29 11.83
N GLU A 53 3.31 16.82 12.78
CA GLU A 53 3.70 18.24 12.83
C GLU A 53 4.51 18.66 11.60
N VAL A 54 5.49 17.84 11.21
CA VAL A 54 6.26 18.10 9.99
C VAL A 54 5.38 17.97 8.74
N ALA A 55 4.52 16.97 8.66
CA ALA A 55 3.56 16.84 7.57
C ALA A 55 2.65 18.08 7.44
N ALA A 56 2.15 18.58 8.57
CA ALA A 56 1.32 19.78 8.59
C ALA A 56 2.10 21.05 8.20
N THR A 57 3.30 21.25 8.76
CA THR A 57 4.13 22.45 8.49
C THR A 57 4.73 22.48 7.10
N SER A 58 5.01 21.32 6.48
CA SER A 58 5.44 21.20 5.08
C SER A 58 4.29 21.15 4.08
N GLN A 59 3.05 21.28 4.56
CA GLN A 59 1.86 21.29 3.72
C GLN A 59 1.66 20.00 2.91
N ALA A 60 1.97 18.84 3.50
CA ALA A 60 1.62 17.56 2.89
C ALA A 60 0.12 17.50 2.55
N ASP A 61 -0.24 16.94 1.40
CA ASP A 61 -1.64 16.92 0.92
C ASP A 61 -2.55 16.01 1.75
N ALA A 62 -1.99 14.98 2.38
CA ALA A 62 -2.70 14.12 3.33
C ALA A 62 -1.72 13.29 4.18
N VAL A 63 -2.26 12.70 5.24
CA VAL A 63 -1.59 11.66 6.02
C VAL A 63 -2.33 10.34 5.89
N GLU A 64 -1.59 9.25 5.69
CA GLU A 64 -2.14 7.91 5.71
C GLU A 64 -2.00 7.33 7.12
N VAL A 65 -3.11 6.88 7.69
CA VAL A 65 -3.20 6.39 9.07
C VAL A 65 -3.75 4.98 9.07
N HIS A 66 -3.19 4.13 9.92
CA HIS A 66 -3.61 2.74 10.04
C HIS A 66 -4.18 2.40 11.43
N ASN A 67 -4.18 3.35 12.35
CA ASN A 67 -4.52 3.15 13.74
C ASN A 67 -5.55 4.18 14.21
N LEU A 68 -6.59 3.72 14.91
CA LEU A 68 -7.67 4.57 15.41
C LEU A 68 -7.17 5.65 16.38
N GLY A 69 -6.17 5.33 17.22
CA GLY A 69 -5.56 6.29 18.14
C GLY A 69 -4.86 7.42 17.40
N VAL A 70 -4.12 7.08 16.32
CA VAL A 70 -3.46 8.08 15.47
C VAL A 70 -4.49 8.93 14.72
N LEU A 71 -5.56 8.33 14.18
CA LEU A 71 -6.66 9.09 13.57
C LEU A 71 -7.23 10.12 14.54
N ARG A 72 -7.45 9.73 15.80
CA ARG A 72 -7.94 10.64 16.84
C ARG A 72 -6.95 11.80 17.12
N ILE A 73 -5.65 11.50 17.15
CA ILE A 73 -4.61 12.54 17.29
C ILE A 73 -4.70 13.53 16.12
N VAL A 74 -4.78 13.05 14.87
CA VAL A 74 -4.91 13.94 13.71
C VAL A 74 -6.16 14.80 13.83
N ALA A 75 -7.31 14.21 14.12
CA ALA A 75 -8.57 14.95 14.21
C ALA A 75 -8.57 16.03 15.31
N GLN A 76 -7.85 15.81 16.41
CA GLN A 76 -7.83 16.73 17.56
C GLN A 76 -6.68 17.75 17.52
N GLU A 77 -5.50 17.33 17.09
CA GLU A 77 -4.27 18.11 17.18
C GLU A 77 -3.83 18.70 15.83
N PHE A 78 -4.22 18.07 14.70
CA PHE A 78 -3.83 18.47 13.33
C PHE A 78 -5.02 18.53 12.37
N PRO A 79 -6.09 19.31 12.67
CA PRO A 79 -7.33 19.29 11.89
C PRO A 79 -7.20 19.82 10.46
N SER A 80 -6.08 20.43 10.10
CA SER A 80 -5.79 20.87 8.73
C SER A 80 -5.30 19.72 7.82
N LEU A 81 -4.84 18.61 8.39
CA LEU A 81 -4.38 17.47 7.62
C LEU A 81 -5.57 16.64 7.13
N ARG A 82 -5.60 16.35 5.84
CA ARG A 82 -6.52 15.35 5.28
C ARG A 82 -6.08 13.95 5.72
N VAL A 83 -7.05 13.09 6.00
CA VAL A 83 -6.77 11.73 6.46
C VAL A 83 -7.16 10.71 5.40
N HIS A 84 -6.23 9.82 5.08
CA HIS A 84 -6.46 8.58 4.34
C HIS A 84 -6.32 7.40 5.31
N MET A 85 -7.32 6.52 5.37
CA MET A 85 -7.21 5.28 6.16
C MET A 85 -6.54 4.22 5.30
N GLY A 86 -5.37 3.75 5.75
CA GLY A 86 -4.63 2.69 5.06
C GLY A 86 -5.16 1.29 5.38
N ALA A 87 -4.71 0.29 4.62
CA ALA A 87 -5.24 -1.08 4.66
C ALA A 87 -5.17 -1.76 6.04
N PHE A 88 -4.17 -1.43 6.86
CA PHE A 88 -4.05 -1.99 8.23
C PHE A 88 -5.04 -1.40 9.24
N ALA A 89 -5.87 -0.44 8.84
CA ALA A 89 -7.04 -0.05 9.62
C ALA A 89 -8.17 -1.12 9.62
N ASN A 90 -7.99 -2.18 8.83
CA ASN A 90 -8.84 -3.36 8.78
C ASN A 90 -10.30 -3.03 8.45
N VAL A 91 -10.51 -2.30 7.36
CA VAL A 91 -11.85 -1.98 6.89
C VAL A 91 -12.41 -3.15 6.09
N TYR A 92 -13.33 -3.90 6.69
CA TYR A 92 -14.07 -5.01 6.08
C TYR A 92 -15.55 -4.72 5.90
N THR A 93 -16.09 -3.68 6.54
CA THR A 93 -17.52 -3.37 6.55
C THR A 93 -17.79 -1.89 6.31
N ASP A 94 -18.97 -1.58 5.77
CA ASP A 94 -19.44 -0.20 5.62
C ASP A 94 -19.61 0.51 6.97
N LEU A 95 -19.95 -0.20 8.05
CA LEU A 95 -20.06 0.39 9.39
C LEU A 95 -18.69 0.88 9.90
N THR A 96 -17.63 0.10 9.72
CA THR A 96 -16.26 0.53 10.04
C THR A 96 -15.84 1.71 9.19
N ALA A 97 -16.08 1.65 7.89
CA ALA A 97 -15.76 2.72 6.96
C ALA A 97 -16.48 4.04 7.32
N ARG A 98 -17.79 3.98 7.59
CA ARG A 98 -18.58 5.15 8.05
C ARG A 98 -17.99 5.76 9.32
N LYS A 99 -17.58 4.91 10.26
CA LYS A 99 -17.00 5.41 11.52
C LYS A 99 -15.71 6.18 11.28
N PHE A 100 -14.86 5.72 10.37
CA PHE A 100 -13.68 6.48 10.02
C PHE A 100 -13.98 7.79 9.29
N VAL A 101 -15.00 7.82 8.42
CA VAL A 101 -15.45 9.06 7.77
C VAL A 101 -16.01 10.05 8.80
N GLU A 102 -16.81 9.60 9.77
CA GLU A 102 -17.28 10.43 10.88
C GLU A 102 -16.13 11.04 11.71
N LEU A 103 -14.98 10.36 11.76
CA LEU A 103 -13.77 10.82 12.43
C LEU A 103 -12.84 11.64 11.53
N GLY A 104 -13.26 11.96 10.29
CA GLY A 104 -12.55 12.86 9.39
C GLY A 104 -11.76 12.17 8.26
N ALA A 105 -11.86 10.87 8.10
CA ALA A 105 -11.23 10.20 6.95
C ALA A 105 -11.92 10.59 5.64
N THR A 106 -11.13 10.91 4.63
CA THR A 106 -11.61 11.30 3.29
C THR A 106 -11.35 10.22 2.23
N ARG A 107 -10.42 9.31 2.50
CA ARG A 107 -10.09 8.17 1.64
C ARG A 107 -9.92 6.92 2.49
N ILE A 108 -10.28 5.78 1.93
CA ILE A 108 -10.20 4.47 2.57
C ILE A 108 -9.53 3.50 1.60
N THR A 109 -8.48 2.83 2.07
CA THR A 109 -7.97 1.61 1.46
C THR A 109 -8.57 0.44 2.23
N PRO A 110 -9.50 -0.34 1.65
CA PRO A 110 -10.03 -1.55 2.29
C PRO A 110 -8.90 -2.52 2.61
N ASN A 111 -9.13 -3.42 3.55
CA ASN A 111 -8.19 -4.52 3.74
C ASN A 111 -8.06 -5.32 2.43
N TYR A 112 -6.84 -5.70 2.08
CA TYR A 112 -6.56 -6.35 0.78
C TYR A 112 -7.17 -7.75 0.63
N GLU A 113 -7.74 -8.32 1.69
CA GLU A 113 -8.52 -9.56 1.64
C GLU A 113 -9.97 -9.35 1.21
N VAL A 114 -10.42 -8.08 1.12
CA VAL A 114 -11.79 -7.75 0.69
C VAL A 114 -11.90 -7.86 -0.82
N SER A 115 -12.88 -8.60 -1.31
CA SER A 115 -13.13 -8.74 -2.76
C SER A 115 -13.63 -7.42 -3.37
N LEU A 116 -13.51 -7.28 -4.71
CA LEU A 116 -14.05 -6.12 -5.42
C LEU A 116 -15.57 -5.97 -5.23
N SER A 117 -16.30 -7.08 -5.19
CA SER A 117 -17.76 -7.04 -4.99
C SER A 117 -18.13 -6.52 -3.59
N GLU A 118 -17.39 -6.90 -2.58
CA GLU A 118 -17.57 -6.38 -1.21
C GLU A 118 -17.10 -4.93 -1.11
N THR A 119 -15.99 -4.58 -1.76
CA THR A 119 -15.51 -3.19 -1.85
C THR A 119 -16.55 -2.29 -2.52
N ASP A 120 -17.19 -2.74 -3.62
CA ASP A 120 -18.28 -2.00 -4.28
C ASP A 120 -19.45 -1.78 -3.33
N LEU A 121 -19.82 -2.81 -2.56
CA LEU A 121 -20.91 -2.69 -1.60
C LEU A 121 -20.61 -1.66 -0.50
N ILE A 122 -19.38 -1.67 0.02
CA ILE A 122 -18.94 -0.67 1.00
C ILE A 122 -18.92 0.72 0.36
N ASN A 123 -18.29 0.87 -0.81
CA ASN A 123 -18.16 2.13 -1.53
C ASN A 123 -19.53 2.77 -1.85
N SER A 124 -20.53 1.96 -2.22
CA SER A 124 -21.88 2.45 -2.50
C SER A 124 -22.61 3.06 -1.29
N ARG A 125 -22.13 2.79 -0.09
CA ARG A 125 -22.77 3.16 1.18
C ARG A 125 -22.00 4.23 1.97
N VAL A 126 -20.79 4.57 1.55
CA VAL A 126 -19.87 5.40 2.31
C VAL A 126 -19.35 6.54 1.45
N PRO A 127 -19.54 7.82 1.86
CA PRO A 127 -19.13 8.98 1.08
C PRO A 127 -17.62 9.28 1.25
N ALA A 128 -16.77 8.39 0.76
CA ALA A 128 -15.31 8.54 0.77
C ALA A 128 -14.71 8.07 -0.56
N GLU A 129 -13.50 8.49 -0.86
CA GLU A 129 -12.72 7.87 -1.94
C GLU A 129 -12.26 6.47 -1.52
N PHE A 130 -12.32 5.50 -2.44
CA PHE A 130 -11.77 4.17 -2.20
C PHE A 130 -10.54 3.95 -3.07
N GLU A 131 -9.45 3.52 -2.43
CA GLU A 131 -8.18 3.24 -3.07
C GLU A 131 -8.04 1.73 -3.34
N ILE A 132 -7.66 1.37 -4.58
CA ILE A 132 -7.50 -0.01 -5.04
C ILE A 132 -6.02 -0.28 -5.34
N LEU A 133 -5.48 -1.37 -4.82
CA LEU A 133 -4.14 -1.85 -5.15
C LEU A 133 -4.12 -2.40 -6.58
N LEU A 134 -3.37 -1.76 -7.47
CA LEU A 134 -3.21 -2.22 -8.86
C LEU A 134 -2.01 -3.14 -9.06
N HIS A 135 -0.90 -2.87 -8.35
CA HIS A 135 0.34 -3.59 -8.59
C HIS A 135 1.22 -3.65 -7.34
N GLY A 136 2.00 -4.73 -7.25
CA GLY A 136 3.04 -4.92 -6.26
C GLY A 136 2.69 -5.94 -5.18
N LYS A 137 3.60 -6.14 -4.26
CA LYS A 137 3.45 -7.13 -3.19
C LYS A 137 2.35 -6.72 -2.23
N MET A 138 1.34 -7.57 -2.12
CA MET A 138 0.18 -7.31 -1.26
C MET A 138 0.57 -7.44 0.21
N PRO A 139 0.47 -6.37 1.02
CA PRO A 139 0.65 -6.45 2.46
C PRO A 139 -0.38 -7.37 3.11
N LEU A 140 0.08 -8.38 3.84
CA LEU A 140 -0.78 -9.40 4.47
C LEU A 140 -0.85 -9.26 5.99
N GLY A 141 0.19 -8.73 6.60
CA GLY A 141 0.19 -8.59 8.05
C GLY A 141 1.34 -7.76 8.58
N VAL A 142 1.17 -7.27 9.78
CA VAL A 142 2.19 -6.59 10.56
C VAL A 142 2.26 -7.20 11.95
N SER A 143 3.48 -7.40 12.45
CA SER A 143 3.76 -7.95 13.78
C SER A 143 4.63 -7.00 14.57
N GLU A 144 4.44 -6.94 15.89
CA GLU A 144 5.37 -6.26 16.76
C GLU A 144 6.72 -7.01 16.85
N SER A 145 6.70 -8.33 16.71
CA SER A 145 7.90 -9.15 16.66
C SER A 145 8.49 -9.23 15.27
N CYS A 146 9.80 -9.03 15.13
CA CYS A 146 10.49 -9.16 13.86
C CYS A 146 10.89 -10.63 13.63
N PHE A 147 10.39 -11.24 12.57
CA PHE A 147 10.69 -12.63 12.21
C PHE A 147 12.16 -12.86 11.83
N LEU A 148 12.86 -11.81 11.38
CA LEU A 148 14.27 -11.90 10.99
C LEU A 148 15.24 -11.71 12.16
N LEU A 149 14.75 -11.27 13.34
CA LEU A 149 15.53 -11.05 14.54
C LEU A 149 15.38 -12.17 15.57
N THR A 150 14.78 -13.30 15.21
CA THR A 150 14.57 -14.42 16.14
C THR A 150 15.90 -14.86 16.75
N GLY A 151 16.07 -14.67 18.06
CA GLY A 151 17.29 -14.93 18.80
C GLY A 151 18.20 -13.72 19.02
N ALA A 152 18.31 -12.77 18.10
CA ALA A 152 19.16 -11.59 18.26
C ALA A 152 18.52 -10.53 19.19
N SER A 153 17.22 -10.34 19.12
CA SER A 153 16.47 -9.38 19.94
C SER A 153 16.44 -9.76 21.42
N THR A 154 16.55 -11.04 21.76
CA THR A 154 16.63 -11.54 23.14
C THR A 154 17.99 -11.27 23.79
N LEU A 155 19.00 -10.91 23.01
CA LEU A 155 20.37 -10.67 23.48
C LEU A 155 20.69 -9.18 23.59
N GLY A 156 19.73 -8.27 23.41
CA GLY A 156 19.97 -6.82 23.49
C GLY A 156 20.87 -6.28 22.36
N LEU A 157 21.01 -7.01 21.27
CA LEU A 157 21.79 -6.58 20.12
C LEU A 157 20.98 -5.56 19.29
N SER A 158 21.69 -4.61 18.71
CA SER A 158 21.11 -3.67 17.74
C SER A 158 20.54 -4.41 16.53
N CYS A 159 19.53 -3.83 15.89
CA CYS A 159 18.94 -4.39 14.68
C CYS A 159 20.00 -4.46 13.54
N PRO A 160 20.31 -5.64 12.99
CA PRO A 160 21.26 -5.77 11.89
C PRO A 160 20.67 -5.36 10.54
N GLU A 161 19.44 -4.83 10.53
CA GLU A 161 18.71 -4.42 9.32
C GLU A 161 18.58 -5.53 8.26
N ALA A 162 18.49 -6.77 8.71
CA ALA A 162 18.40 -7.94 7.83
C ALA A 162 17.26 -7.85 6.79
N CYS A 163 16.21 -7.05 7.07
CA CYS A 163 15.08 -6.85 6.15
C CYS A 163 15.43 -6.01 4.90
N GLN A 164 16.67 -5.56 4.75
CA GLN A 164 17.14 -4.97 3.49
C GLN A 164 17.40 -6.04 2.43
N GLU A 165 17.66 -7.27 2.85
CA GLU A 165 17.78 -8.42 1.95
C GLU A 165 16.40 -9.05 1.70
N GLU A 166 16.28 -9.80 0.62
CA GLU A 166 15.03 -10.49 0.30
C GLU A 166 14.95 -11.84 1.02
N TYR A 167 13.91 -12.01 1.84
CA TYR A 167 13.62 -13.27 2.52
C TYR A 167 12.23 -13.76 2.16
N PHE A 168 12.16 -14.98 1.65
CA PHE A 168 10.92 -15.65 1.35
C PHE A 168 10.70 -16.84 2.28
N LEU A 169 9.47 -16.96 2.79
CA LEU A 169 8.97 -18.14 3.46
C LEU A 169 8.31 -19.01 2.40
N HIS A 170 8.78 -20.25 2.26
CA HIS A 170 8.24 -21.22 1.30
C HIS A 170 7.54 -22.35 2.01
N TYR A 171 6.39 -22.74 1.47
CA TYR A 171 5.69 -23.95 1.86
C TYR A 171 5.00 -24.54 0.62
N GLU A 172 5.38 -25.78 0.24
CA GLU A 172 4.92 -26.44 -0.98
C GLU A 172 5.12 -25.53 -2.22
N ASP A 173 4.04 -25.09 -2.83
CA ASP A 173 4.00 -24.29 -4.05
C ASP A 173 3.66 -22.80 -3.79
N TRP A 174 3.71 -22.35 -2.55
CA TRP A 174 3.46 -20.96 -2.21
C TRP A 174 4.59 -20.30 -1.40
N GLU A 175 4.65 -19.00 -1.49
CA GLU A 175 5.67 -18.16 -0.90
C GLU A 175 5.09 -16.87 -0.32
N LEU A 176 5.73 -16.39 0.76
CA LEU A 176 5.48 -15.07 1.37
C LEU A 176 6.81 -14.33 1.48
N LYS A 177 6.82 -13.05 1.19
CA LYS A 177 8.00 -12.19 1.42
C LYS A 177 7.97 -11.65 2.84
N SER A 178 9.05 -11.84 3.58
CA SER A 178 9.22 -11.28 4.92
C SER A 178 9.94 -9.93 4.86
N LEU A 179 9.34 -8.92 5.46
CA LEU A 179 9.93 -7.59 5.69
C LEU A 179 10.30 -7.40 7.17
N GLY A 180 10.62 -8.48 7.86
CA GLY A 180 10.92 -8.49 9.28
C GLY A 180 9.65 -8.43 10.13
N LYS A 181 9.11 -7.24 10.39
CA LYS A 181 7.84 -7.04 11.09
C LYS A 181 6.63 -7.10 10.18
N GLY A 182 6.82 -6.94 8.88
CA GLY A 182 5.80 -7.07 7.87
C GLY A 182 5.92 -8.38 7.09
N VAL A 183 4.77 -8.88 6.63
CA VAL A 183 4.68 -10.00 5.68
C VAL A 183 3.84 -9.57 4.50
N THR A 184 4.33 -9.85 3.30
CA THR A 184 3.63 -9.58 2.05
C THR A 184 3.45 -10.86 1.23
N SER A 185 2.62 -10.81 0.19
CA SER A 185 2.56 -11.88 -0.80
C SER A 185 3.92 -12.12 -1.45
N GLY A 186 4.22 -13.35 -1.85
CA GLY A 186 5.38 -13.65 -2.68
C GLY A 186 5.17 -13.20 -4.12
N ARG A 187 3.95 -13.38 -4.64
CA ARG A 187 3.54 -12.90 -5.97
C ARG A 187 3.10 -11.45 -5.92
N ASP A 188 3.31 -10.75 -7.03
CA ASP A 188 2.83 -9.38 -7.17
C ASP A 188 1.37 -9.37 -7.59
N VAL A 189 0.56 -8.56 -6.92
CA VAL A 189 -0.76 -8.21 -7.45
C VAL A 189 -0.56 -7.53 -8.79
N CYS A 190 -1.33 -7.91 -9.78
CA CYS A 190 -1.32 -7.28 -11.10
C CYS A 190 -2.75 -7.19 -11.62
N MET A 191 -3.29 -5.98 -11.64
CA MET A 191 -4.63 -5.68 -12.13
C MET A 191 -4.61 -5.02 -13.51
N LEU A 192 -3.51 -5.14 -14.24
CA LEU A 192 -3.32 -4.48 -15.54
C LEU A 192 -4.49 -4.73 -16.50
N GLU A 193 -4.86 -5.97 -16.72
CA GLU A 193 -5.94 -6.33 -17.65
C GLU A 193 -7.33 -5.85 -17.16
N HIS A 194 -7.46 -5.57 -15.87
CA HIS A 194 -8.73 -5.22 -15.23
C HIS A 194 -8.94 -3.70 -15.08
N ILE A 195 -8.02 -2.87 -15.56
CA ILE A 195 -8.13 -1.40 -15.47
C ILE A 195 -9.44 -0.87 -16.04
N PRO A 196 -9.91 -1.25 -17.25
CA PRO A 196 -11.20 -0.78 -17.76
C PRO A 196 -12.37 -1.15 -16.86
N HIS A 197 -12.32 -2.34 -16.28
CA HIS A 197 -13.35 -2.83 -15.37
C HIS A 197 -13.39 -2.01 -14.07
N LEU A 198 -12.24 -1.68 -13.51
CA LEU A 198 -12.13 -0.83 -12.32
C LEU A 198 -12.62 0.60 -12.60
N LEU A 199 -12.24 1.17 -13.73
CA LEU A 199 -12.70 2.49 -14.17
C LEU A 199 -14.21 2.53 -14.39
N ALA A 200 -14.78 1.48 -15.00
CA ALA A 200 -16.23 1.34 -15.22
C ALA A 200 -17.01 1.25 -13.90
N ARG A 201 -16.40 0.70 -12.84
CA ARG A 201 -16.96 0.68 -11.47
C ARG A 201 -16.83 2.02 -10.73
N GLY A 202 -16.20 3.02 -11.35
CA GLY A 202 -16.05 4.35 -10.77
C GLY A 202 -14.80 4.55 -9.93
N TYR A 203 -13.91 3.56 -9.82
CA TYR A 203 -12.64 3.74 -9.10
C TYR A 203 -11.72 4.69 -9.87
N ARG A 204 -11.08 5.61 -9.14
CA ARG A 204 -10.17 6.63 -9.70
C ARG A 204 -8.89 6.80 -8.88
N VAL A 205 -8.81 6.13 -7.74
CA VAL A 205 -7.65 6.18 -6.86
C VAL A 205 -7.02 4.79 -6.82
N PHE A 206 -5.77 4.75 -7.21
CA PHE A 206 -5.03 3.51 -7.41
C PHE A 206 -3.69 3.56 -6.69
N ARG A 207 -3.29 2.41 -6.14
CA ARG A 207 -2.00 2.23 -5.46
C ARG A 207 -1.11 1.28 -6.25
N ILE A 208 0.16 1.64 -6.36
CA ILE A 208 1.25 0.72 -6.68
C ILE A 208 2.07 0.58 -5.40
N GLU A 209 2.17 -0.64 -4.87
CA GLU A 209 2.96 -0.91 -3.68
C GLU A 209 4.43 -1.01 -4.06
N THR A 210 5.26 -0.22 -3.39
CA THR A 210 6.68 -0.08 -3.74
C THR A 210 7.61 -0.26 -2.53
N ILE A 211 7.09 -0.80 -1.43
CA ILE A 211 7.90 -1.06 -0.23
C ILE A 211 9.00 -2.06 -0.55
N SER A 212 10.23 -1.66 -0.27
CA SER A 212 11.45 -2.44 -0.56
C SER A 212 11.73 -2.64 -2.06
N GLU A 213 11.13 -1.82 -2.90
CA GLU A 213 11.38 -1.86 -4.35
C GLU A 213 12.36 -0.76 -4.79
N THR A 214 13.05 -1.01 -5.91
CA THR A 214 14.06 -0.08 -6.45
C THR A 214 13.41 1.16 -7.07
N PRO A 215 14.16 2.29 -7.21
CA PRO A 215 13.68 3.44 -7.98
C PRO A 215 13.37 3.10 -9.45
N ALA A 216 14.07 2.13 -10.04
CA ALA A 216 13.78 1.63 -11.39
C ALA A 216 12.38 1.00 -11.45
N TYR A 217 12.07 0.08 -10.52
CA TYR A 217 10.74 -0.51 -10.38
C TYR A 217 9.66 0.57 -10.31
N GLN A 218 9.82 1.55 -9.40
CA GLN A 218 8.82 2.61 -9.21
C GLN A 218 8.57 3.40 -10.50
N SER A 219 9.63 3.72 -11.23
CA SER A 219 9.56 4.48 -12.48
C SER A 219 8.95 3.67 -13.62
N GLU A 220 9.35 2.43 -13.79
CA GLU A 220 8.96 1.56 -14.91
C GLU A 220 7.52 1.07 -14.75
N VAL A 221 7.19 0.52 -13.60
CA VAL A 221 5.83 0.08 -13.27
C VAL A 221 4.86 1.26 -13.30
N GLY A 222 5.25 2.39 -12.70
CA GLY A 222 4.43 3.61 -12.70
C GLY A 222 4.09 4.10 -14.11
N ARG A 223 5.06 4.06 -15.05
CA ARG A 223 4.81 4.44 -16.47
C ARG A 223 3.87 3.49 -17.18
N VAL A 224 3.99 2.18 -16.96
CA VAL A 224 3.09 1.19 -17.54
C VAL A 224 1.65 1.47 -17.11
N TYR A 225 1.41 1.63 -15.81
CA TYR A 225 0.06 1.87 -15.30
C TYR A 225 -0.50 3.24 -15.70
N ALA A 226 0.34 4.27 -15.79
CA ALA A 226 -0.07 5.59 -16.29
C ALA A 226 -0.53 5.53 -17.76
N ASP A 227 0.23 4.86 -18.65
CA ASP A 227 -0.17 4.67 -20.06
C ASP A 227 -1.44 3.82 -20.17
N ALA A 228 -1.53 2.74 -19.37
CA ALA A 228 -2.68 1.85 -19.37
C ALA A 228 -3.97 2.55 -18.94
N ILE A 229 -3.94 3.33 -17.87
CA ILE A 229 -5.10 4.11 -17.38
C ILE A 229 -5.49 5.17 -18.42
N ALA A 230 -4.55 5.96 -18.93
CA ALA A 230 -4.83 6.99 -19.92
C ALA A 230 -5.48 6.41 -21.18
N ARG A 231 -5.05 5.24 -21.64
CA ARG A 231 -5.67 4.55 -22.79
C ARG A 231 -7.05 4.02 -22.48
N ALA A 232 -7.27 3.49 -21.29
CA ALA A 232 -8.60 3.03 -20.90
C ALA A 232 -9.58 4.20 -20.80
N GLU A 233 -9.17 5.34 -20.25
CA GLU A 233 -9.99 6.55 -20.13
C GLU A 233 -10.31 7.18 -21.51
N SER A 234 -9.36 7.13 -22.45
CA SER A 234 -9.57 7.65 -23.82
C SER A 234 -10.31 6.70 -24.76
N GLY A 235 -10.74 5.53 -24.29
CA GLY A 235 -11.39 4.51 -25.12
C GLY A 235 -10.45 3.79 -26.10
N GLN A 236 -9.15 3.96 -25.96
CA GLN A 236 -8.11 3.32 -26.79
C GLN A 236 -7.53 2.08 -26.13
N TRP A 237 -8.33 1.42 -25.29
CA TRP A 237 -7.88 0.26 -24.54
C TRP A 237 -7.49 -0.92 -25.43
N ARG A 238 -6.27 -1.33 -25.25
CA ARG A 238 -5.73 -2.58 -25.80
C ARG A 238 -4.54 -2.98 -24.94
N ILE A 239 -4.50 -4.23 -24.52
CA ILE A 239 -3.30 -4.79 -23.86
C ILE A 239 -2.13 -4.74 -24.85
N LYS A 240 -0.99 -4.27 -24.36
CA LYS A 240 0.27 -4.24 -25.10
C LYS A 240 1.24 -5.25 -24.48
N GLU A 241 1.91 -6.00 -25.34
CA GLU A 241 2.94 -6.95 -24.88
C GLU A 241 4.12 -6.22 -24.22
N GLU A 242 4.47 -5.02 -24.71
CA GLU A 242 5.52 -4.19 -24.13
C GLU A 242 5.30 -3.86 -22.65
N TRP A 243 4.06 -3.81 -22.19
CA TRP A 243 3.76 -3.63 -20.76
C TRP A 243 4.17 -4.85 -19.95
N TRP A 244 3.91 -6.05 -20.48
CA TRP A 244 4.30 -7.30 -19.85
C TRP A 244 5.82 -7.48 -19.84
N ASP A 245 6.51 -7.10 -20.93
CA ASP A 245 7.97 -7.12 -21.03
C ASP A 245 8.63 -6.26 -19.94
N VAL A 246 7.98 -5.16 -19.53
CA VAL A 246 8.44 -4.31 -18.43
C VAL A 246 8.10 -4.93 -17.07
N LEU A 247 6.89 -5.49 -16.90
CA LEU A 247 6.44 -5.94 -15.58
C LEU A 247 7.03 -7.30 -15.15
N ARG A 248 7.19 -8.25 -16.08
CA ARG A 248 7.67 -9.62 -15.78
C ARG A 248 9.02 -9.66 -15.07
N PRO A 249 10.05 -8.90 -15.48
CA PRO A 249 11.34 -8.90 -14.80
C PRO A 249 11.31 -8.48 -13.34
N HIS A 250 10.29 -7.71 -12.96
CA HIS A 250 10.10 -7.22 -11.59
C HIS A 250 9.34 -8.20 -10.68
N SER A 251 8.79 -9.29 -11.20
CA SER A 251 7.99 -10.25 -10.44
C SER A 251 8.61 -11.64 -10.44
N SER A 252 9.55 -11.88 -9.52
CA SER A 252 10.32 -13.14 -9.43
C SER A 252 9.45 -14.39 -9.21
N HIS A 253 8.27 -14.24 -8.60
CA HIS A 253 7.33 -15.32 -8.29
C HIS A 253 6.06 -15.27 -9.16
N GLY A 254 6.01 -14.37 -10.14
CA GLY A 254 4.88 -14.17 -11.02
C GLY A 254 3.75 -13.36 -10.38
N PHE A 255 2.62 -13.28 -11.09
CA PHE A 255 1.51 -12.40 -10.76
C PHE A 255 0.34 -13.13 -10.09
N CYS A 256 -0.49 -12.36 -9.39
CA CYS A 256 -1.79 -12.76 -8.87
C CYS A 256 -2.77 -11.58 -8.95
N ASN A 257 -4.05 -11.81 -8.64
CA ASN A 257 -5.02 -10.72 -8.49
C ASN A 257 -5.40 -10.49 -7.01
N GLY A 258 -4.60 -10.98 -6.06
CA GLY A 258 -4.97 -10.93 -4.65
C GLY A 258 -6.31 -11.63 -4.40
N PHE A 259 -7.13 -11.04 -3.53
CA PHE A 259 -8.46 -11.57 -3.21
C PHE A 259 -9.59 -10.93 -4.02
N TYR A 260 -9.30 -10.07 -4.97
CA TYR A 260 -10.30 -9.26 -5.68
C TYR A 260 -11.42 -10.02 -6.35
N PHE A 261 -11.17 -11.27 -6.76
CA PHE A 261 -12.19 -12.12 -7.41
C PHE A 261 -12.75 -13.23 -6.49
N GLY A 262 -12.63 -13.07 -5.17
CA GLY A 262 -13.12 -14.04 -4.19
C GLY A 262 -12.40 -15.38 -4.24
N ARG A 263 -11.20 -15.42 -4.76
CA ARG A 263 -10.32 -16.58 -4.87
C ARG A 263 -9.10 -16.41 -3.97
N SER A 264 -8.37 -17.50 -3.76
CA SER A 264 -7.08 -17.45 -3.05
C SER A 264 -6.15 -16.39 -3.67
N GLY A 265 -5.49 -15.59 -2.83
CA GLY A 265 -4.62 -14.49 -3.22
C GLY A 265 -3.41 -14.83 -4.10
N ARG A 266 -3.26 -16.08 -4.53
CA ARG A 266 -2.18 -16.58 -5.38
C ARG A 266 -2.56 -16.73 -6.85
N LEU A 267 -3.84 -16.72 -7.16
CA LEU A 267 -4.32 -16.98 -8.52
C LEU A 267 -4.26 -15.71 -9.37
N TYR A 268 -3.86 -15.88 -10.62
CA TYR A 268 -4.03 -14.87 -11.65
C TYR A 268 -5.21 -15.27 -12.54
N ILE A 269 -6.16 -14.37 -12.67
CA ILE A 269 -7.36 -14.52 -13.50
C ILE A 269 -7.27 -13.45 -14.58
N SER A 270 -7.15 -13.89 -15.84
CA SER A 270 -7.15 -12.98 -16.99
C SER A 270 -8.55 -12.39 -17.21
N ALA A 271 -8.61 -11.14 -17.68
CA ALA A 271 -9.86 -10.49 -18.04
C ALA A 271 -10.63 -11.20 -19.16
N ASN A 272 -9.95 -12.00 -19.99
CA ASN A 272 -10.55 -12.75 -21.09
C ASN A 272 -11.17 -14.10 -20.65
N GLY A 273 -11.21 -14.40 -19.36
CA GLY A 273 -11.86 -15.62 -18.83
C GLY A 273 -11.17 -16.95 -19.19
N ALA A 274 -10.02 -16.92 -19.84
CA ALA A 274 -9.15 -18.08 -19.99
C ALA A 274 -8.57 -18.39 -18.60
N GLY A 275 -8.85 -19.59 -18.08
CA GLY A 275 -8.58 -20.00 -16.70
C GLY A 275 -7.15 -19.66 -16.24
N ALA A 276 -6.92 -19.82 -14.94
CA ALA A 276 -5.72 -19.45 -14.16
C ALA A 276 -4.36 -19.76 -14.80
N THR A 277 -4.06 -19.14 -15.94
CA THR A 277 -2.77 -19.19 -16.59
C THR A 277 -2.07 -17.86 -16.38
N GLN A 278 -0.89 -17.92 -15.74
CA GLN A 278 0.00 -16.76 -15.76
C GLN A 278 0.25 -16.35 -17.22
N PRO A 279 0.30 -15.05 -17.54
CA PRO A 279 0.82 -14.61 -18.82
C PRO A 279 2.25 -15.19 -18.97
N ALA A 280 2.47 -15.94 -20.02
CA ALA A 280 3.71 -16.65 -20.31
C ALA A 280 4.91 -15.70 -20.37
#